data_1bf176575d0319a562f2a56f5e2f3c6f
#
_entry.id   1bf176575d0319a562f2a56f5e2f3c6f
#
_cell.length_a   1.000
_cell.length_b   1.000
_cell.length_c   1.000
_cell.angle_alpha   90.00
_cell.angle_beta   90.00
_cell.angle_gamma   90.00
#
_symmetry.space_group_name_H-M   'P 1'
#
loop_
_entity.id
_entity.type
_entity.pdbx_description
1 polymer ?
#
loop_
_entity_poly.entity_id
_entity_poly.type
_entity_poly.pdbx_seq_one_letter_code
_entity_poly.pdbx_strand_id
1 'polypeptide(L)'
;MTEELIRQKYLDMGISKEVYEFGAEIEKTLKERFGKIDETAEYNQLKVVHAMQKCRVSAECFQATSGYGYNDIGRDTLEEVYAECFHGEAALVRPQITCGTHALALALMSNLRPGDELLSPVGKPYDTLEEVIGIRPSKGSLAEYGITYRQVDLLNNHDFDFDGIRAAINEKTKLVTIQRSKGYETRPTLSVERIRELIAFVKSIKPDVICMVDNCYGEFVEEREPLEVGADMIVGSLIKNLGGGLAPIGGYIVGKKECVDNAAYRLTSPGLGKEVGASLGVIQSFYQGLFQAPMVVSGALKGAIFAANIFEKIGFPVIPNSTESRHDIIQAVTFGCPEGVVAFCQGIQAAAPVDSYVTPEPWDMPGYDSQVIMAAGAFVQG
;
A
#
# COMPACT_ATOMS: atom_id res chain seq x y z
N MET A 1 1.99 -11.43 38.12
CA MET A 1 1.44 -12.74 37.65
C MET A 1 1.33 -12.79 36.13
N THR A 2 0.58 -11.89 35.47
CA THR A 2 0.42 -11.90 34.00
C THR A 2 1.75 -11.62 33.27
N GLU A 3 2.52 -10.64 33.71
CA GLU A 3 3.82 -10.27 33.12
C GLU A 3 4.84 -11.44 33.19
N GLU A 4 4.88 -12.15 34.32
CA GLU A 4 5.74 -13.31 34.48
C GLU A 4 5.33 -14.48 33.58
N LEU A 5 4.03 -14.71 33.39
CA LEU A 5 3.52 -15.72 32.46
C LEU A 5 3.86 -15.37 30.99
N ILE A 6 3.75 -14.10 30.61
CA ILE A 6 4.14 -13.62 29.27
C ILE A 6 5.63 -13.85 29.07
N ARG A 7 6.46 -13.43 30.02
CA ARG A 7 7.91 -13.65 29.97
C ARG A 7 8.25 -15.14 29.79
N GLN A 8 7.63 -16.03 30.60
CA GLN A 8 7.87 -17.46 30.47
C GLN A 8 7.50 -17.98 29.06
N LYS A 9 6.43 -17.48 28.44
CA LYS A 9 6.07 -17.87 27.07
C LYS A 9 7.13 -17.49 26.04
N TYR A 10 7.71 -16.29 26.14
CA TYR A 10 8.83 -15.92 25.27
C TYR A 10 10.06 -16.83 25.47
N LEU A 11 10.38 -17.19 26.71
CA LEU A 11 11.47 -18.11 27.01
C LEU A 11 11.20 -19.52 26.46
N ASP A 12 9.96 -20.01 26.59
CA ASP A 12 9.52 -21.29 26.01
C ASP A 12 9.63 -21.32 24.48
N MET A 13 9.52 -20.17 23.82
CA MET A 13 9.71 -20.00 22.37
C MET A 13 11.19 -19.83 21.95
N GLY A 14 12.13 -19.93 22.90
CA GLY A 14 13.56 -19.85 22.63
C GLY A 14 14.15 -18.43 22.63
N ILE A 15 13.36 -17.42 23.02
CA ILE A 15 13.89 -16.06 23.21
C ILE A 15 14.69 -16.03 24.52
N SER A 16 15.96 -15.57 24.47
CA SER A 16 16.77 -15.49 25.68
C SER A 16 16.23 -14.44 26.67
N LYS A 17 16.56 -14.62 27.94
CA LYS A 17 16.15 -13.68 28.99
C LYS A 17 16.63 -12.26 28.69
N GLU A 18 17.88 -12.12 28.24
CA GLU A 18 18.50 -10.84 27.93
C GLU A 18 17.78 -10.12 26.79
N VAL A 19 17.42 -10.85 25.73
CA VAL A 19 16.67 -10.30 24.57
C VAL A 19 15.27 -9.86 25.00
N TYR A 20 14.58 -10.68 25.81
CA TYR A 20 13.28 -10.31 26.33
C TYR A 20 13.33 -9.05 27.19
N GLU A 21 14.26 -8.98 28.15
CA GLU A 21 14.39 -7.83 29.04
C GLU A 21 14.76 -6.55 28.27
N PHE A 22 15.64 -6.65 27.27
CA PHE A 22 15.98 -5.54 26.38
C PHE A 22 14.77 -5.03 25.59
N GLY A 23 13.99 -5.92 24.99
CA GLY A 23 12.76 -5.56 24.27
C GLY A 23 11.70 -4.95 25.17
N ALA A 24 11.47 -5.53 26.36
CA ALA A 24 10.50 -5.03 27.32
C ALA A 24 10.84 -3.62 27.85
N GLU A 25 12.13 -3.29 27.99
CA GLU A 25 12.58 -1.94 28.35
C GLU A 25 12.30 -0.93 27.24
N ILE A 26 12.56 -1.31 25.99
CA ILE A 26 12.26 -0.46 24.82
C ILE A 26 10.75 -0.20 24.74
N GLU A 27 9.93 -1.23 24.84
CA GLU A 27 8.47 -1.10 24.77
C GLU A 27 7.92 -0.11 25.80
N LYS A 28 8.46 -0.12 27.03
CA LYS A 28 8.08 0.86 28.08
C LYS A 28 8.30 2.32 27.64
N THR A 29 9.33 2.58 26.86
CA THR A 29 9.64 3.93 26.36
C THR A 29 8.73 4.38 25.22
N LEU A 30 8.05 3.44 24.54
CA LEU A 30 7.23 3.69 23.37
C LEU A 30 5.73 3.91 23.68
N LYS A 31 5.31 3.78 24.93
CA LYS A 31 3.89 3.82 25.36
C LYS A 31 3.16 5.07 24.88
N GLU A 32 3.74 6.25 25.02
CA GLU A 32 3.12 7.51 24.57
C GLU A 32 2.96 7.53 23.04
N ARG A 33 3.99 7.07 22.31
CA ARG A 33 3.96 7.01 20.86
C ARG A 33 2.95 5.99 20.35
N PHE A 34 2.85 4.85 21.01
CA PHE A 34 1.84 3.83 20.70
C PHE A 34 0.42 4.35 20.98
N GLY A 35 0.23 5.14 22.04
CA GLY A 35 -1.06 5.77 22.31
C GLY A 35 -1.54 6.68 21.18
N LYS A 36 -0.66 7.48 20.58
CA LYS A 36 -1.00 8.31 19.41
C LYS A 36 -1.39 7.48 18.18
N ILE A 37 -0.72 6.34 17.98
CA ILE A 37 -1.09 5.41 16.91
C ILE A 37 -2.48 4.81 17.16
N ASP A 38 -2.80 4.49 18.42
CA ASP A 38 -4.11 3.97 18.79
C ASP A 38 -5.22 5.01 18.58
N GLU A 39 -4.97 6.29 18.86
CA GLU A 39 -5.90 7.39 18.58
C GLU A 39 -6.18 7.52 17.07
N THR A 40 -5.14 7.47 16.23
CA THR A 40 -5.30 7.46 14.76
C THR A 40 -6.05 6.21 14.27
N ALA A 41 -5.76 5.06 14.85
CA ALA A 41 -6.47 3.82 14.51
C ALA A 41 -7.95 3.88 14.91
N GLU A 42 -8.28 4.42 16.08
CA GLU A 42 -9.68 4.62 16.52
C GLU A 42 -10.42 5.56 15.57
N TYR A 43 -9.81 6.69 15.18
CA TYR A 43 -10.39 7.60 14.21
C TYR A 43 -10.69 6.90 12.86
N ASN A 44 -9.73 6.17 12.32
CA ASN A 44 -9.90 5.44 11.06
C ASN A 44 -10.92 4.29 11.21
N GLN A 45 -10.98 3.62 12.36
CA GLN A 45 -11.99 2.62 12.65
C GLN A 45 -13.40 3.22 12.61
N LEU A 46 -13.57 4.41 13.17
CA LEU A 46 -14.86 5.13 13.13
C LEU A 46 -15.23 5.54 11.70
N LYS A 47 -14.25 5.95 10.86
CA LYS A 47 -14.48 6.21 9.42
C LYS A 47 -15.05 4.96 8.72
N VAL A 48 -14.42 3.81 8.92
CA VAL A 48 -14.86 2.54 8.31
C VAL A 48 -16.26 2.15 8.79
N VAL A 49 -16.52 2.19 10.12
CA VAL A 49 -17.83 1.88 10.69
C VAL A 49 -18.90 2.82 10.14
N HIS A 50 -18.61 4.12 10.10
CA HIS A 50 -19.56 5.11 9.56
C HIS A 50 -19.87 4.86 8.08
N ALA A 51 -18.85 4.58 7.26
CA ALA A 51 -19.05 4.25 5.85
C ALA A 51 -19.94 3.01 5.66
N MET A 52 -19.67 1.94 6.43
CA MET A 52 -20.50 0.73 6.39
C MET A 52 -21.97 0.98 6.80
N GLN A 53 -22.18 1.80 7.84
CA GLN A 53 -23.54 2.17 8.29
C GLN A 53 -24.25 3.03 7.26
N LYS A 54 -23.58 4.03 6.69
CA LYS A 54 -24.14 4.93 5.68
C LYS A 54 -24.53 4.19 4.41
N CYS A 55 -23.66 3.26 3.94
CA CYS A 55 -23.95 2.39 2.80
C CYS A 55 -24.88 1.21 3.15
N ARG A 56 -25.39 1.12 4.39
CA ARG A 56 -26.40 0.15 4.83
C ARG A 56 -25.96 -1.30 4.61
N VAL A 57 -24.67 -1.62 4.91
CA VAL A 57 -24.15 -2.99 4.82
C VAL A 57 -25.03 -3.94 5.61
N SER A 58 -25.55 -4.98 4.95
CA SER A 58 -26.39 -6.01 5.54
C SER A 58 -25.76 -7.40 5.37
N ALA A 59 -26.29 -8.39 6.07
CA ALA A 59 -25.84 -9.78 5.92
C ALA A 59 -25.98 -10.33 4.49
N GLU A 60 -26.90 -9.75 3.70
CA GLU A 60 -27.07 -10.10 2.28
C GLU A 60 -25.86 -9.72 1.44
N CYS A 61 -25.11 -8.67 1.83
CA CYS A 61 -23.88 -8.26 1.16
C CYS A 61 -22.75 -9.32 1.21
N PHE A 62 -22.87 -10.32 2.08
CA PHE A 62 -21.88 -11.39 2.21
C PHE A 62 -22.19 -12.62 1.34
N GLN A 63 -23.28 -12.59 0.59
CA GLN A 63 -23.66 -13.67 -0.32
C GLN A 63 -22.71 -13.75 -1.51
N ALA A 64 -22.31 -14.97 -1.85
CA ALA A 64 -21.47 -15.23 -3.02
C ALA A 64 -22.29 -15.15 -4.31
N THR A 65 -21.69 -14.59 -5.34
CA THR A 65 -22.20 -14.68 -6.72
C THR A 65 -21.25 -15.45 -7.60
N SER A 66 -21.75 -15.95 -8.73
CA SER A 66 -20.99 -16.68 -9.75
C SER A 66 -21.43 -16.26 -11.15
N GLY A 67 -20.73 -16.74 -12.16
CA GLY A 67 -21.03 -16.40 -13.57
C GLY A 67 -20.78 -14.91 -13.85
N TYR A 68 -21.73 -14.24 -14.46
CA TYR A 68 -21.60 -12.80 -14.77
C TYR A 68 -21.63 -11.90 -13.52
N GLY A 69 -22.29 -12.33 -12.45
CA GLY A 69 -22.42 -11.53 -11.23
C GLY A 69 -23.24 -10.24 -11.43
N TYR A 70 -24.26 -10.26 -12.28
CA TYR A 70 -25.19 -9.12 -12.39
C TYR A 70 -25.91 -8.89 -11.06
N ASN A 71 -26.09 -7.62 -10.68
CA ASN A 71 -26.74 -7.21 -9.43
C ASN A 71 -26.11 -7.86 -8.19
N ASP A 72 -24.78 -7.98 -8.17
CA ASP A 72 -24.04 -8.44 -6.97
C ASP A 72 -24.07 -7.34 -5.90
N ILE A 73 -25.05 -7.44 -5.00
CA ILE A 73 -25.28 -6.46 -3.93
C ILE A 73 -24.04 -6.29 -3.06
N GLY A 74 -23.36 -7.41 -2.75
CA GLY A 74 -22.17 -7.38 -1.91
C GLY A 74 -21.02 -6.60 -2.53
N ARG A 75 -20.76 -6.85 -3.80
CA ARG A 75 -19.76 -6.13 -4.59
C ARG A 75 -20.08 -4.64 -4.71
N ASP A 76 -21.31 -4.33 -5.12
CA ASP A 76 -21.72 -2.96 -5.41
C ASP A 76 -21.71 -2.12 -4.12
N THR A 77 -22.25 -2.64 -3.02
CA THR A 77 -22.22 -1.98 -1.72
C THR A 77 -20.79 -1.83 -1.17
N LEU A 78 -19.90 -2.82 -1.39
CA LEU A 78 -18.49 -2.70 -0.97
C LEU A 78 -17.79 -1.53 -1.68
N GLU A 79 -18.04 -1.36 -2.97
CA GLU A 79 -17.51 -0.23 -3.74
C GLU A 79 -18.04 1.12 -3.23
N GLU A 80 -19.33 1.20 -2.84
CA GLU A 80 -19.88 2.37 -2.18
C GLU A 80 -19.21 2.64 -0.82
N VAL A 81 -18.95 1.60 -0.01
CA VAL A 81 -18.23 1.72 1.28
C VAL A 81 -16.82 2.27 1.07
N TYR A 82 -16.09 1.78 0.06
CA TYR A 82 -14.76 2.31 -0.26
C TYR A 82 -14.82 3.77 -0.72
N ALA A 83 -15.76 4.11 -1.61
CA ALA A 83 -15.95 5.49 -2.05
C ALA A 83 -16.24 6.43 -0.88
N GLU A 84 -17.13 6.03 0.02
CA GLU A 84 -17.47 6.81 1.23
C GLU A 84 -16.30 6.93 2.20
N CYS A 85 -15.64 5.81 2.50
CA CYS A 85 -14.53 5.77 3.46
C CYS A 85 -13.34 6.63 3.04
N PHE A 86 -13.03 6.67 1.75
CA PHE A 86 -11.90 7.41 1.19
C PHE A 86 -12.29 8.74 0.53
N HIS A 87 -13.56 9.17 0.64
CA HIS A 87 -14.08 10.41 0.04
C HIS A 87 -13.91 10.48 -1.48
N GLY A 88 -14.06 9.34 -2.17
CA GLY A 88 -14.09 9.24 -3.62
C GLY A 88 -15.51 9.36 -4.18
N GLU A 89 -15.62 9.73 -5.46
CA GLU A 89 -16.90 9.74 -6.18
C GLU A 89 -17.37 8.32 -6.53
N ALA A 90 -16.42 7.40 -6.73
CA ALA A 90 -16.65 6.00 -7.05
C ALA A 90 -15.46 5.13 -6.61
N ALA A 91 -15.68 3.82 -6.55
CA ALA A 91 -14.64 2.84 -6.34
C ALA A 91 -14.80 1.61 -7.24
N LEU A 92 -13.72 0.90 -7.49
CA LEU A 92 -13.65 -0.41 -8.11
C LEU A 92 -12.84 -1.31 -7.19
N VAL A 93 -13.49 -2.30 -6.56
CA VAL A 93 -12.89 -3.19 -5.54
C VAL A 93 -13.20 -4.62 -5.92
N ARG A 94 -12.21 -5.34 -6.48
CA ARG A 94 -12.49 -6.58 -7.20
C ARG A 94 -11.47 -7.68 -6.94
N PRO A 95 -11.92 -8.93 -6.79
CA PRO A 95 -11.03 -10.09 -6.80
C PRO A 95 -10.39 -10.33 -8.18
N GLN A 96 -11.00 -9.84 -9.26
CA GLN A 96 -10.46 -9.92 -10.62
C GLN A 96 -9.24 -9.00 -10.84
N ILE A 97 -8.99 -8.06 -9.96
CA ILE A 97 -7.74 -7.29 -9.90
C ILE A 97 -6.75 -8.13 -9.08
N THR A 98 -5.87 -8.85 -9.74
CA THR A 98 -5.09 -9.96 -9.17
C THR A 98 -4.03 -9.53 -8.14
N CYS A 99 -3.54 -8.29 -8.21
CA CYS A 99 -2.50 -7.75 -7.31
C CYS A 99 -2.41 -6.22 -7.42
N GLY A 100 -1.56 -5.59 -6.58
CA GLY A 100 -1.33 -4.16 -6.63
C GLY A 100 -0.77 -3.66 -7.96
N THR A 101 0.19 -4.38 -8.54
CA THR A 101 0.73 -4.05 -9.88
C THR A 101 -0.37 -4.07 -10.95
N HIS A 102 -1.29 -5.05 -10.90
CA HIS A 102 -2.42 -5.08 -11.82
C HIS A 102 -3.38 -3.91 -11.58
N ALA A 103 -3.65 -3.51 -10.34
CA ALA A 103 -4.47 -2.34 -10.03
C ALA A 103 -3.86 -1.05 -10.63
N LEU A 104 -2.56 -0.86 -10.44
CA LEU A 104 -1.82 0.29 -10.98
C LEU A 104 -1.78 0.27 -12.52
N ALA A 105 -1.45 -0.87 -13.12
CA ALA A 105 -1.45 -1.05 -14.57
C ALA A 105 -2.85 -0.73 -15.16
N LEU A 106 -3.91 -1.24 -14.51
CA LEU A 106 -5.29 -1.01 -14.90
C LEU A 106 -5.64 0.48 -14.85
N ALA A 107 -5.30 1.17 -13.76
CA ALA A 107 -5.55 2.59 -13.58
C ALA A 107 -4.83 3.45 -14.63
N LEU A 108 -3.57 3.14 -14.91
CA LEU A 108 -2.76 3.81 -15.93
C LEU A 108 -3.31 3.56 -17.34
N MET A 109 -3.47 2.29 -17.72
CA MET A 109 -3.90 1.89 -19.08
C MET A 109 -5.33 2.35 -19.41
N SER A 110 -6.17 2.56 -18.40
CA SER A 110 -7.54 3.00 -18.60
C SER A 110 -7.67 4.52 -18.75
N ASN A 111 -6.73 5.29 -18.19
CA ASN A 111 -6.81 6.75 -18.15
C ASN A 111 -5.80 7.47 -19.05
N LEU A 112 -4.99 6.70 -19.80
CA LEU A 112 -4.06 7.19 -20.81
C LEU A 112 -4.46 6.71 -22.20
N ARG A 113 -4.17 7.49 -23.22
CA ARG A 113 -4.44 7.20 -24.63
C ARG A 113 -3.14 7.35 -25.44
N PRO A 114 -3.04 6.73 -26.64
CA PRO A 114 -1.90 6.93 -27.54
C PRO A 114 -1.61 8.41 -27.76
N GLY A 115 -0.38 8.83 -27.54
CA GLY A 115 0.07 10.22 -27.62
C GLY A 115 0.10 10.98 -26.29
N ASP A 116 -0.50 10.44 -25.25
CA ASP A 116 -0.44 11.02 -23.89
C ASP A 116 0.94 10.79 -23.25
N GLU A 117 1.23 11.60 -22.25
CA GLU A 117 2.44 11.47 -21.41
C GLU A 117 2.06 11.19 -19.96
N LEU A 118 2.76 10.20 -19.37
CA LEU A 118 2.78 9.89 -17.96
C LEU A 118 3.99 10.57 -17.31
N LEU A 119 3.77 11.35 -16.24
CA LEU A 119 4.83 12.00 -15.46
C LEU A 119 4.93 11.39 -14.06
N SER A 120 6.14 11.01 -13.63
CA SER A 120 6.47 10.71 -12.24
C SER A 120 7.31 11.84 -11.65
N PRO A 121 6.78 12.65 -10.71
CA PRO A 121 7.49 13.78 -10.12
C PRO A 121 8.24 13.45 -8.83
N VAL A 122 8.33 12.17 -8.47
CA VAL A 122 8.92 11.67 -7.22
C VAL A 122 10.00 10.61 -7.47
N GLY A 123 10.62 10.66 -8.65
CA GLY A 123 11.60 9.71 -9.08
C GLY A 123 11.00 8.49 -9.77
N LYS A 124 11.79 7.42 -9.83
CA LYS A 124 11.42 6.16 -10.46
C LYS A 124 10.23 5.49 -9.75
N PRO A 125 9.25 4.96 -10.47
CA PRO A 125 8.17 4.18 -9.86
C PRO A 125 8.68 2.81 -9.38
N TYR A 126 7.85 2.13 -8.59
CA TYR A 126 8.14 0.79 -8.08
C TYR A 126 8.55 -0.18 -9.23
N ASP A 127 9.50 -1.07 -8.95
CA ASP A 127 10.17 -1.91 -9.96
C ASP A 127 9.20 -2.67 -10.88
N THR A 128 8.10 -3.21 -10.36
CA THR A 128 7.12 -3.94 -11.18
C THR A 128 6.37 -3.06 -12.17
N LEU A 129 6.38 -1.73 -11.99
CA LEU A 129 5.79 -0.79 -12.95
C LEU A 129 6.73 -0.42 -14.09
N GLU A 130 8.02 -0.68 -14.00
CA GLU A 130 8.96 -0.36 -15.07
C GLU A 130 8.58 -1.04 -16.39
N GLU A 131 8.20 -2.31 -16.31
CA GLU A 131 7.75 -3.06 -17.49
C GLU A 131 6.34 -2.66 -17.93
N VAL A 132 5.44 -2.37 -16.98
CA VAL A 132 4.10 -1.85 -17.30
C VAL A 132 4.18 -0.55 -18.09
N ILE A 133 5.06 0.36 -17.66
CA ILE A 133 5.26 1.66 -18.31
C ILE A 133 6.07 1.49 -19.61
N GLY A 134 7.04 0.59 -19.62
CA GLY A 134 7.98 0.38 -20.72
C GLY A 134 9.32 1.12 -20.51
N ILE A 135 9.66 1.48 -19.24
CA ILE A 135 11.00 1.93 -18.85
C ILE A 135 11.99 0.81 -19.15
N ARG A 136 11.66 -0.41 -18.70
CA ARG A 136 12.24 -1.66 -19.22
C ARG A 136 11.35 -2.15 -20.37
N PRO A 137 11.91 -2.46 -21.55
CA PRO A 137 11.12 -2.91 -22.69
C PRO A 137 10.33 -4.19 -22.36
N SER A 138 9.01 -4.14 -22.51
CA SER A 138 8.13 -5.29 -22.29
C SER A 138 6.94 -5.22 -23.25
N LYS A 139 6.49 -6.40 -23.70
CA LYS A 139 5.29 -6.53 -24.54
C LYS A 139 4.03 -6.13 -23.77
N GLY A 140 3.16 -5.36 -24.40
CA GLY A 140 1.94 -4.87 -23.78
C GLY A 140 2.15 -3.67 -22.87
N SER A 141 3.36 -3.10 -22.81
CA SER A 141 3.65 -1.90 -22.04
C SER A 141 2.96 -0.65 -22.58
N LEU A 142 2.83 0.39 -21.74
CA LEU A 142 2.29 1.69 -22.17
C LEU A 142 3.06 2.27 -23.35
N ALA A 143 4.39 2.09 -23.38
CA ALA A 143 5.24 2.55 -24.48
C ALA A 143 4.87 1.92 -25.82
N GLU A 144 4.53 0.61 -25.87
CA GLU A 144 4.07 -0.04 -27.10
C GLU A 144 2.74 0.52 -27.62
N TYR A 145 1.92 1.08 -26.73
CA TYR A 145 0.66 1.76 -27.08
C TYR A 145 0.85 3.27 -27.37
N GLY A 146 2.10 3.73 -27.49
CA GLY A 146 2.40 5.12 -27.86
C GLY A 146 2.20 6.13 -26.73
N ILE A 147 2.26 5.69 -25.49
CA ILE A 147 2.27 6.56 -24.32
C ILE A 147 3.72 6.81 -23.94
N THR A 148 4.07 8.06 -23.70
CA THR A 148 5.42 8.45 -23.29
C THR A 148 5.52 8.56 -21.76
N TYR A 149 6.73 8.33 -21.25
CA TYR A 149 7.02 8.46 -19.82
C TYR A 149 8.08 9.54 -19.60
N ARG A 150 7.88 10.31 -18.55
CA ARG A 150 8.84 11.30 -18.06
C ARG A 150 8.96 11.20 -16.54
N GLN A 151 10.17 11.44 -16.05
CA GLN A 151 10.50 11.40 -14.63
C GLN A 151 11.18 12.70 -14.21
N VAL A 152 10.90 13.16 -13.01
CA VAL A 152 11.65 14.18 -12.29
C VAL A 152 12.07 13.60 -10.96
N ASP A 153 13.36 13.57 -10.69
CA ASP A 153 13.92 13.04 -9.46
C ASP A 153 13.79 14.04 -8.32
N LEU A 154 13.81 13.54 -7.09
CA LEU A 154 13.84 14.39 -5.91
C LEU A 154 15.21 15.06 -5.75
N LEU A 155 15.22 16.32 -5.36
CA LEU A 155 16.44 17.02 -4.96
C LEU A 155 16.98 16.41 -3.65
N ASN A 156 18.26 16.05 -3.64
CA ASN A 156 18.91 15.40 -2.51
C ASN A 156 18.18 14.16 -2.00
N ASN A 157 17.46 13.47 -2.88
CA ASN A 157 16.62 12.32 -2.55
C ASN A 157 15.54 12.61 -1.50
N HIS A 158 15.11 13.85 -1.35
CA HIS A 158 14.19 14.29 -0.29
C HIS A 158 13.16 15.31 -0.76
N ASP A 159 13.58 16.40 -1.40
CA ASP A 159 12.71 17.52 -1.72
C ASP A 159 12.20 17.48 -3.17
N PHE A 160 11.01 18.01 -3.41
CA PHE A 160 10.47 18.09 -4.76
C PHE A 160 11.28 19.11 -5.60
N ASP A 161 11.66 18.73 -6.79
CA ASP A 161 12.20 19.64 -7.81
C ASP A 161 11.04 20.35 -8.53
N PHE A 162 10.51 21.40 -7.90
CA PHE A 162 9.38 22.14 -8.47
C PHE A 162 9.72 22.81 -9.81
N ASP A 163 10.96 23.23 -10.03
CA ASP A 163 11.38 23.82 -11.31
C ASP A 163 11.47 22.73 -12.39
N GLY A 164 12.04 21.58 -12.06
CA GLY A 164 12.06 20.41 -12.94
C GLY A 164 10.65 19.91 -13.28
N ILE A 165 9.75 19.83 -12.30
CA ILE A 165 8.35 19.44 -12.51
C ILE A 165 7.65 20.44 -13.44
N ARG A 166 7.84 21.76 -13.24
CA ARG A 166 7.28 22.80 -14.10
C ARG A 166 7.77 22.67 -15.53
N ALA A 167 9.05 22.41 -15.73
CA ALA A 167 9.66 22.23 -17.04
C ALA A 167 9.21 20.93 -17.73
N ALA A 168 8.89 19.89 -16.95
CA ALA A 168 8.45 18.60 -17.46
C ALA A 168 6.98 18.60 -17.92
N ILE A 169 6.09 19.31 -17.22
CA ILE A 169 4.66 19.38 -17.58
C ILE A 169 4.47 20.08 -18.92
N ASN A 170 3.72 19.44 -19.80
CA ASN A 170 3.42 19.95 -21.14
C ASN A 170 1.99 19.56 -21.57
N GLU A 171 1.60 19.92 -22.79
CA GLU A 171 0.22 19.65 -23.30
C GLU A 171 -0.13 18.17 -23.31
N LYS A 172 0.85 17.28 -23.52
CA LYS A 172 0.64 15.82 -23.56
C LYS A 172 0.57 15.19 -22.18
N THR A 173 1.04 15.87 -21.13
CA THR A 173 1.02 15.35 -19.75
C THR A 173 -0.43 15.16 -19.30
N LYS A 174 -0.92 13.93 -19.35
CA LYS A 174 -2.31 13.58 -19.03
C LYS A 174 -2.46 13.06 -17.62
N LEU A 175 -1.45 12.34 -17.12
CA LEU A 175 -1.50 11.72 -15.80
C LEU A 175 -0.16 11.91 -15.08
N VAL A 176 -0.25 12.27 -13.80
CA VAL A 176 0.87 12.32 -12.86
C VAL A 176 0.70 11.19 -11.86
N THR A 177 1.70 10.30 -11.80
CA THR A 177 1.71 9.19 -10.84
C THR A 177 2.60 9.52 -9.65
N ILE A 178 2.07 9.39 -8.45
CA ILE A 178 2.75 9.71 -7.19
C ILE A 178 2.81 8.43 -6.35
N GLN A 179 4.01 7.87 -6.21
CA GLN A 179 4.22 6.75 -5.31
C GLN A 179 4.39 7.27 -3.88
N ARG A 180 3.45 6.97 -2.97
CA ARG A 180 3.46 7.44 -1.58
C ARG A 180 4.56 6.77 -0.78
N SER A 181 4.54 5.44 -0.70
CA SER A 181 5.56 4.68 0.02
C SER A 181 6.89 4.68 -0.71
N LYS A 182 7.97 4.66 0.05
CA LYS A 182 9.31 4.57 -0.51
C LYS A 182 9.63 3.22 -1.16
N GLY A 183 8.91 2.16 -0.82
CA GLY A 183 9.27 0.81 -1.25
C GLY A 183 10.68 0.44 -0.78
N TYR A 184 11.53 0.01 -1.70
CA TYR A 184 12.95 -0.29 -1.44
C TYR A 184 13.88 0.92 -1.53
N GLU A 185 13.36 2.10 -1.91
CA GLU A 185 14.14 3.33 -2.02
C GLU A 185 14.56 3.88 -0.66
N THR A 186 15.59 4.72 -0.67
CA THR A 186 16.10 5.38 0.55
C THR A 186 15.46 6.74 0.82
N ARG A 187 14.63 7.26 -0.12
CA ARG A 187 13.90 8.49 0.08
C ARG A 187 12.87 8.38 1.21
N PRO A 188 12.43 9.49 1.82
CA PRO A 188 11.33 9.45 2.78
C PRO A 188 10.02 9.05 2.09
N THR A 189 9.13 8.39 2.84
CA THR A 189 7.74 8.20 2.44
C THR A 189 6.99 9.52 2.50
N LEU A 190 6.11 9.76 1.53
CA LEU A 190 5.36 11.02 1.45
C LEU A 190 4.20 11.00 2.44
N SER A 191 4.15 12.03 3.29
CA SER A 191 2.95 12.32 4.10
C SER A 191 1.81 12.79 3.19
N VAL A 192 0.57 12.69 3.69
CA VAL A 192 -0.60 13.23 2.98
C VAL A 192 -0.43 14.75 2.73
N GLU A 193 0.21 15.47 3.65
CA GLU A 193 0.48 16.90 3.49
C GLU A 193 1.51 17.17 2.37
N ARG A 194 2.56 16.36 2.25
CA ARG A 194 3.51 16.47 1.13
C ARG A 194 2.83 16.15 -0.21
N ILE A 195 1.94 15.17 -0.23
CA ILE A 195 1.12 14.85 -1.41
C ILE A 195 0.23 16.04 -1.77
N ARG A 196 -0.41 16.71 -0.78
CA ARG A 196 -1.20 17.92 -0.99
C ARG A 196 -0.39 19.03 -1.65
N GLU A 197 0.80 19.30 -1.12
CA GLU A 197 1.73 20.30 -1.66
C GLU A 197 2.07 20.04 -3.13
N LEU A 198 2.45 18.81 -3.44
CA LEU A 198 2.79 18.40 -4.80
C LEU A 198 1.61 18.51 -5.77
N ILE A 199 0.44 18.00 -5.38
CA ILE A 199 -0.76 18.06 -6.21
C ILE A 199 -1.19 19.51 -6.45
N ALA A 200 -1.19 20.34 -5.41
CA ALA A 200 -1.53 21.77 -5.54
C ALA A 200 -0.59 22.47 -6.54
N PHE A 201 0.70 22.17 -6.49
CA PHE A 201 1.67 22.71 -7.43
C PHE A 201 1.40 22.24 -8.87
N VAL A 202 1.26 20.93 -9.07
CA VAL A 202 0.97 20.33 -10.39
C VAL A 202 -0.31 20.92 -10.98
N LYS A 203 -1.39 20.96 -10.20
CA LYS A 203 -2.69 21.51 -10.63
C LYS A 203 -2.65 23.03 -10.90
N SER A 204 -1.73 23.76 -10.28
CA SER A 204 -1.54 25.18 -10.59
C SER A 204 -0.96 25.41 -11.99
N ILE A 205 -0.27 24.43 -12.56
CA ILE A 205 0.32 24.49 -13.91
C ILE A 205 -0.67 23.90 -14.94
N LYS A 206 -1.24 22.74 -14.63
CA LYS A 206 -2.15 22.00 -15.51
C LYS A 206 -3.35 21.46 -14.72
N PRO A 207 -4.45 22.24 -14.59
CA PRO A 207 -5.60 21.91 -13.74
C PRO A 207 -6.34 20.62 -14.13
N ASP A 208 -6.29 20.23 -15.41
CA ASP A 208 -6.99 19.06 -15.97
C ASP A 208 -6.18 17.76 -15.91
N VAL A 209 -4.91 17.82 -15.44
CA VAL A 209 -4.08 16.61 -15.29
C VAL A 209 -4.65 15.70 -14.20
N ILE A 210 -4.64 14.40 -14.43
CA ILE A 210 -5.06 13.40 -13.44
C ILE A 210 -3.89 13.15 -12.48
N CYS A 211 -4.09 13.39 -11.18
CA CYS A 211 -3.14 13.04 -10.13
C CYS A 211 -3.54 11.71 -9.49
N MET A 212 -2.81 10.64 -9.82
CA MET A 212 -2.98 9.29 -9.26
C MET A 212 -1.95 9.05 -8.16
N VAL A 213 -2.39 8.53 -7.01
CA VAL A 213 -1.50 8.12 -5.93
C VAL A 213 -1.51 6.60 -5.80
N ASP A 214 -0.33 5.97 -5.94
CA ASP A 214 -0.11 4.63 -5.41
C ASP A 214 -0.07 4.74 -3.89
N ASN A 215 -1.16 4.29 -3.25
CA ASN A 215 -1.38 4.45 -1.81
C ASN A 215 -0.95 3.22 -1.00
N CYS A 216 -0.38 2.20 -1.65
CA CYS A 216 0.09 0.98 -0.99
C CYS A 216 0.97 1.30 0.23
N TYR A 217 0.68 0.64 1.34
CA TYR A 217 1.32 0.78 2.65
C TYR A 217 1.03 2.09 3.40
N GLY A 218 0.34 3.07 2.78
CA GLY A 218 0.00 4.34 3.43
C GLY A 218 -1.42 4.39 3.99
N GLU A 219 -2.30 3.48 3.59
CA GLU A 219 -3.71 3.49 3.97
C GLU A 219 -3.88 3.34 5.49
N PHE A 220 -4.68 4.21 6.08
CA PHE A 220 -4.96 4.28 7.53
C PHE A 220 -3.75 4.56 8.43
N VAL A 221 -2.63 4.99 7.87
CA VAL A 221 -1.45 5.43 8.65
C VAL A 221 -1.64 6.84 9.21
N GLU A 222 -2.34 7.69 8.49
CA GLU A 222 -2.72 9.05 8.88
C GLU A 222 -4.26 9.17 8.98
N GLU A 223 -4.77 10.26 9.56
CA GLU A 223 -6.22 10.50 9.66
C GLU A 223 -6.84 10.81 8.30
N ARG A 224 -6.09 11.52 7.44
CA ARG A 224 -6.52 11.90 6.09
C ARG A 224 -5.88 11.00 5.04
N GLU A 225 -6.58 10.89 3.92
CA GLU A 225 -6.14 10.14 2.76
C GLU A 225 -5.86 11.06 1.55
N PRO A 226 -5.10 10.64 0.54
CA PRO A 226 -4.73 11.51 -0.57
C PRO A 226 -5.90 12.10 -1.37
N LEU A 227 -7.07 11.46 -1.42
CA LEU A 227 -8.26 12.03 -2.08
C LEU A 227 -8.76 13.27 -1.38
N GLU A 228 -8.64 13.34 -0.05
CA GLU A 228 -9.05 14.49 0.76
C GLU A 228 -8.17 15.73 0.55
N VAL A 229 -7.06 15.55 -0.14
CA VAL A 229 -6.08 16.63 -0.39
C VAL A 229 -5.84 16.90 -1.88
N GLY A 230 -6.73 16.40 -2.73
CA GLY A 230 -6.80 16.77 -4.15
C GLY A 230 -6.30 15.72 -5.14
N ALA A 231 -5.96 14.51 -4.71
CA ALA A 231 -5.74 13.41 -5.65
C ALA A 231 -7.04 13.11 -6.43
N ASP A 232 -6.90 12.76 -7.69
CA ASP A 232 -8.03 12.36 -8.52
C ASP A 232 -8.33 10.86 -8.39
N MET A 233 -7.32 10.08 -7.98
CA MET A 233 -7.43 8.64 -7.87
C MET A 233 -6.38 8.10 -6.90
N ILE A 234 -6.79 7.17 -6.03
CA ILE A 234 -5.90 6.31 -5.24
C ILE A 234 -6.02 4.87 -5.69
N VAL A 235 -4.91 4.16 -5.66
CA VAL A 235 -4.82 2.78 -6.17
C VAL A 235 -4.00 1.94 -5.21
N GLY A 236 -4.38 0.68 -5.01
CA GLY A 236 -3.60 -0.21 -4.18
C GLY A 236 -4.08 -1.66 -4.18
N SER A 237 -3.52 -2.44 -3.29
CA SER A 237 -3.71 -3.88 -3.16
C SER A 237 -4.53 -4.24 -1.92
N LEU A 238 -5.44 -5.21 -2.06
CA LEU A 238 -6.18 -5.75 -0.92
C LEU A 238 -5.39 -6.78 -0.10
N ILE A 239 -4.29 -7.32 -0.62
CA ILE A 239 -3.41 -8.21 0.17
C ILE A 239 -2.48 -7.44 1.12
N LYS A 240 -2.57 -6.10 1.14
CA LYS A 240 -1.82 -5.18 2.00
C LYS A 240 -2.75 -4.57 3.06
N ASN A 241 -2.56 -3.30 3.40
CA ASN A 241 -3.25 -2.62 4.50
C ASN A 241 -4.77 -2.85 4.50
N LEU A 242 -5.45 -2.56 3.39
CA LEU A 242 -6.92 -2.56 3.36
C LEU A 242 -7.56 -3.94 3.43
N GLY A 243 -6.81 -4.99 3.16
CA GLY A 243 -7.30 -6.35 3.33
C GLY A 243 -7.24 -6.85 4.77
N GLY A 244 -6.61 -6.12 5.69
CA GLY A 244 -6.55 -6.46 7.11
C GLY A 244 -6.02 -7.87 7.39
N GLY A 245 -5.17 -8.43 6.51
CA GLY A 245 -4.70 -9.81 6.59
C GLY A 245 -5.75 -10.88 6.27
N LEU A 246 -6.94 -10.51 5.79
CA LEU A 246 -8.05 -11.42 5.51
C LEU A 246 -8.41 -11.52 4.02
N ALA A 247 -8.22 -10.46 3.24
CA ALA A 247 -8.49 -10.49 1.82
C ALA A 247 -7.48 -11.39 1.11
N PRO A 248 -7.92 -12.50 0.47
CA PRO A 248 -7.00 -13.47 -0.12
C PRO A 248 -6.39 -13.02 -1.45
N ILE A 249 -6.97 -12.02 -2.08
CA ILE A 249 -6.64 -11.48 -3.40
C ILE A 249 -7.27 -10.10 -3.55
N GLY A 250 -6.98 -9.41 -4.61
CA GLY A 250 -7.73 -8.25 -5.03
C GLY A 250 -6.94 -6.95 -5.03
N GLY A 251 -7.55 -5.94 -5.63
CA GLY A 251 -7.07 -4.58 -5.67
C GLY A 251 -8.21 -3.59 -5.64
N TYR A 252 -7.87 -2.33 -5.42
CA TYR A 252 -8.85 -1.25 -5.40
C TYR A 252 -8.36 -0.05 -6.22
N ILE A 253 -9.32 0.67 -6.78
CA ILE A 253 -9.18 1.98 -7.40
C ILE A 253 -10.32 2.83 -6.87
N VAL A 254 -10.01 3.95 -6.21
CA VAL A 254 -11.02 4.88 -5.66
C VAL A 254 -10.70 6.29 -6.14
N GLY A 255 -11.69 7.08 -6.51
CA GLY A 255 -11.46 8.46 -6.92
C GLY A 255 -12.59 9.04 -7.76
N LYS A 256 -12.24 9.89 -8.73
CA LYS A 256 -13.19 10.47 -9.65
C LYS A 256 -13.94 9.39 -10.43
N LYS A 257 -15.26 9.57 -10.56
CA LYS A 257 -16.12 8.60 -11.22
C LYS A 257 -15.64 8.26 -12.64
N GLU A 258 -15.24 9.25 -13.42
CA GLU A 258 -14.72 9.04 -14.76
C GLU A 258 -13.48 8.11 -14.77
N CYS A 259 -12.54 8.35 -13.87
CA CYS A 259 -11.31 7.53 -13.78
C CYS A 259 -11.62 6.08 -13.39
N VAL A 260 -12.56 5.90 -12.47
CA VAL A 260 -12.99 4.57 -11.99
C VAL A 260 -13.80 3.83 -13.06
N ASP A 261 -14.69 4.51 -13.76
CA ASP A 261 -15.48 3.92 -14.85
C ASP A 261 -14.55 3.47 -16.00
N ASN A 262 -13.55 4.28 -16.37
CA ASN A 262 -12.54 3.90 -17.36
C ASN A 262 -11.80 2.62 -16.91
N ALA A 263 -11.44 2.50 -15.64
CA ALA A 263 -10.81 1.31 -15.10
C ALA A 263 -11.75 0.09 -15.16
N ALA A 264 -13.01 0.26 -14.85
CA ALA A 264 -14.01 -0.80 -14.94
C ALA A 264 -14.20 -1.30 -16.39
N TYR A 265 -14.25 -0.38 -17.38
CA TYR A 265 -14.30 -0.76 -18.79
C TYR A 265 -13.04 -1.49 -19.26
N ARG A 266 -11.90 -1.16 -18.70
CA ARG A 266 -10.63 -1.85 -19.03
C ARG A 266 -10.52 -3.21 -18.35
N LEU A 267 -11.01 -3.34 -17.13
CA LEU A 267 -11.01 -4.59 -16.37
C LEU A 267 -11.91 -5.66 -17.01
N THR A 268 -13.06 -5.25 -17.48
CA THR A 268 -14.05 -6.12 -18.12
C THR A 268 -14.06 -5.89 -19.64
N SER A 269 -14.95 -5.05 -20.12
CA SER A 269 -14.95 -4.55 -21.49
C SER A 269 -15.78 -3.26 -21.61
N PRO A 270 -15.52 -2.44 -22.63
CA PRO A 270 -16.41 -1.33 -22.97
C PRO A 270 -17.87 -1.81 -23.11
N GLY A 271 -18.78 -1.08 -22.46
CA GLY A 271 -20.20 -1.41 -22.43
C GLY A 271 -20.64 -2.34 -21.29
N LEU A 272 -19.75 -3.08 -20.66
CA LEU A 272 -20.04 -3.89 -19.46
C LEU A 272 -19.60 -3.18 -18.17
N GLY A 273 -18.36 -2.74 -18.10
CA GLY A 273 -17.83 -1.98 -16.98
C GLY A 273 -18.09 -2.65 -15.62
N LYS A 274 -18.73 -1.94 -14.70
CA LYS A 274 -19.00 -2.39 -13.33
C LYS A 274 -20.12 -3.43 -13.21
N GLU A 275 -20.95 -3.62 -14.26
CA GLU A 275 -22.14 -4.48 -14.22
C GLU A 275 -21.81 -5.97 -14.04
N VAL A 276 -20.60 -6.39 -14.41
CA VAL A 276 -20.16 -7.78 -14.35
C VAL A 276 -18.92 -7.95 -13.43
N GLY A 277 -18.68 -9.20 -13.02
CA GLY A 277 -17.60 -9.58 -12.15
C GLY A 277 -18.12 -10.14 -10.83
N ALA A 278 -18.35 -11.45 -10.82
CA ALA A 278 -18.85 -12.16 -9.64
C ALA A 278 -17.88 -12.07 -8.47
N SER A 279 -18.41 -12.02 -7.25
CA SER A 279 -17.62 -11.93 -6.01
C SER A 279 -16.96 -13.25 -5.57
N LEU A 280 -17.37 -14.37 -6.14
CA LEU A 280 -16.73 -15.71 -6.00
C LEU A 280 -16.56 -16.20 -4.55
N GLY A 281 -17.37 -15.72 -3.60
CA GLY A 281 -17.32 -16.13 -2.20
C GLY A 281 -16.24 -15.45 -1.35
N VAL A 282 -15.47 -14.49 -1.90
CA VAL A 282 -14.44 -13.77 -1.13
C VAL A 282 -14.92 -12.44 -0.56
N ILE A 283 -16.12 -12.01 -0.90
CA ILE A 283 -16.63 -10.67 -0.58
C ILE A 283 -16.70 -10.41 0.94
N GLN A 284 -17.09 -11.40 1.73
CA GLN A 284 -17.13 -11.27 3.19
C GLN A 284 -15.74 -10.98 3.77
N SER A 285 -14.70 -11.64 3.23
CA SER A 285 -13.31 -11.38 3.63
C SER A 285 -12.86 -9.97 3.30
N PHE A 286 -13.36 -9.36 2.22
CA PHE A 286 -13.06 -7.97 1.86
C PHE A 286 -13.70 -6.98 2.83
N TYR A 287 -14.96 -7.18 3.19
CA TYR A 287 -15.63 -6.36 4.22
C TYR A 287 -14.95 -6.48 5.57
N GLN A 288 -14.69 -7.71 6.00
CA GLN A 288 -14.06 -7.98 7.28
C GLN A 288 -12.62 -7.47 7.29
N GLY A 289 -11.90 -7.60 6.18
CA GLY A 289 -10.56 -7.07 6.01
C GLY A 289 -10.51 -5.56 6.15
N LEU A 290 -11.39 -4.82 5.45
CA LEU A 290 -11.50 -3.38 5.59
C LEU A 290 -11.85 -2.98 7.04
N PHE A 291 -12.77 -3.69 7.69
CA PHE A 291 -13.13 -3.45 9.08
C PHE A 291 -11.95 -3.63 10.03
N GLN A 292 -11.10 -4.65 9.81
CA GLN A 292 -9.92 -4.91 10.65
C GLN A 292 -8.72 -4.01 10.31
N ALA A 293 -8.69 -3.44 9.11
CA ALA A 293 -7.51 -2.77 8.57
C ALA A 293 -6.93 -1.68 9.49
N PRO A 294 -7.70 -0.76 10.12
CA PRO A 294 -7.13 0.25 11.00
C PRO A 294 -6.34 -0.35 12.17
N MET A 295 -6.84 -1.43 12.77
CA MET A 295 -6.18 -2.10 13.89
C MET A 295 -4.94 -2.89 13.44
N VAL A 296 -5.00 -3.53 12.27
CA VAL A 296 -3.86 -4.27 11.69
C VAL A 296 -2.74 -3.29 11.32
N VAL A 297 -3.06 -2.15 10.73
CA VAL A 297 -2.10 -1.08 10.39
C VAL A 297 -1.46 -0.51 11.66
N SER A 298 -2.26 -0.25 12.72
CA SER A 298 -1.74 0.17 14.02
C SER A 298 -0.71 -0.83 14.56
N GLY A 299 -1.03 -2.13 14.52
CA GLY A 299 -0.11 -3.20 14.93
C GLY A 299 1.18 -3.20 14.11
N ALA A 300 1.09 -3.06 12.79
CA ALA A 300 2.25 -3.00 11.89
C ALA A 300 3.14 -1.78 12.18
N LEU A 301 2.54 -0.59 12.39
CA LEU A 301 3.27 0.63 12.76
C LEU A 301 4.01 0.49 14.08
N LYS A 302 3.36 -0.06 15.12
CA LYS A 302 3.98 -0.31 16.41
C LYS A 302 5.14 -1.28 16.28
N GLY A 303 4.98 -2.36 15.52
CA GLY A 303 6.04 -3.33 15.23
C GLY A 303 7.21 -2.69 14.50
N ALA A 304 6.97 -1.86 13.48
CA ALA A 304 8.00 -1.14 12.74
C ALA A 304 8.78 -0.16 13.61
N ILE A 305 8.10 0.60 14.47
CA ILE A 305 8.73 1.54 15.41
C ILE A 305 9.54 0.79 16.48
N PHE A 306 9.02 -0.31 16.98
CA PHE A 306 9.72 -1.17 17.93
C PHE A 306 11.01 -1.74 17.32
N ALA A 307 10.92 -2.28 16.10
CA ALA A 307 12.08 -2.78 15.37
C ALA A 307 13.13 -1.67 15.13
N ALA A 308 12.70 -0.48 14.67
CA ALA A 308 13.61 0.65 14.52
C ALA A 308 14.38 0.96 15.79
N ASN A 309 13.67 1.03 16.93
CA ASN A 309 14.27 1.36 18.22
C ASN A 309 15.29 0.28 18.69
N ILE A 310 14.96 -1.00 18.49
CA ILE A 310 15.85 -2.11 18.79
C ILE A 310 17.14 -1.99 17.95
N PHE A 311 17.00 -1.90 16.63
CA PHE A 311 18.14 -1.93 15.73
C PHE A 311 19.04 -0.70 15.85
N GLU A 312 18.46 0.50 16.10
CA GLU A 312 19.25 1.70 16.43
C GLU A 312 20.07 1.51 17.70
N LYS A 313 19.47 0.98 18.77
CA LYS A 313 20.17 0.78 20.05
C LYS A 313 21.31 -0.23 19.97
N ILE A 314 21.23 -1.20 19.08
CA ILE A 314 22.33 -2.15 18.84
C ILE A 314 23.29 -1.70 17.74
N GLY A 315 23.10 -0.48 17.18
CA GLY A 315 24.05 0.20 16.30
C GLY A 315 23.85 0.02 14.81
N PHE A 316 22.70 -0.47 14.36
CA PHE A 316 22.37 -0.54 12.92
C PHE A 316 21.66 0.72 12.43
N PRO A 317 22.00 1.25 11.24
CA PRO A 317 21.25 2.31 10.60
C PRO A 317 19.84 1.83 10.22
N VAL A 318 18.84 2.66 10.48
CA VAL A 318 17.42 2.37 10.17
C VAL A 318 16.79 3.56 9.47
N ILE A 319 15.82 3.30 8.58
CA ILE A 319 15.05 4.34 7.86
C ILE A 319 13.58 3.91 7.77
N PRO A 320 12.64 4.71 8.32
CA PRO A 320 12.81 5.88 9.16
C PRO A 320 13.45 5.52 10.51
N ASN A 321 14.05 6.50 11.19
CA ASN A 321 14.54 6.27 12.55
C ASN A 321 13.39 6.11 13.56
N SER A 322 13.72 5.68 14.77
CA SER A 322 12.70 5.37 15.79
C SER A 322 11.88 6.56 16.27
N THR A 323 12.30 7.80 15.97
CA THR A 323 11.61 9.05 16.39
C THR A 323 10.88 9.76 15.26
N GLU A 324 11.18 9.44 13.99
CA GLU A 324 10.53 10.05 12.82
C GLU A 324 9.04 9.69 12.72
N SER A 325 8.27 10.60 12.14
CA SER A 325 6.88 10.36 11.78
C SER A 325 6.78 9.24 10.74
N ARG A 326 5.70 8.50 10.79
CA ARG A 326 5.43 7.39 9.87
C ARG A 326 4.31 7.78 8.90
N HIS A 327 4.51 7.46 7.63
CA HIS A 327 3.56 7.70 6.55
C HIS A 327 3.28 6.43 5.73
N ASP A 328 3.96 5.34 6.10
CA ASP A 328 3.72 3.95 5.68
C ASP A 328 4.13 3.00 6.81
N ILE A 329 3.96 1.69 6.57
CA ILE A 329 4.33 0.63 7.53
C ILE A 329 5.73 0.04 7.29
N ILE A 330 6.52 0.64 6.41
CA ILE A 330 7.84 0.12 6.01
C ILE A 330 8.91 0.49 7.04
N GLN A 331 9.77 -0.47 7.36
CA GLN A 331 10.98 -0.27 8.15
C GLN A 331 12.18 -0.87 7.43
N ALA A 332 13.13 -0.05 7.05
CA ALA A 332 14.41 -0.51 6.54
C ALA A 332 15.45 -0.58 7.68
N VAL A 333 16.28 -1.62 7.65
CA VAL A 333 17.43 -1.82 8.54
C VAL A 333 18.62 -2.17 7.67
N THR A 334 19.75 -1.47 7.84
CA THR A 334 20.96 -1.71 7.07
C THR A 334 21.94 -2.52 7.89
N PHE A 335 22.13 -3.79 7.56
CA PHE A 335 23.06 -4.68 8.27
C PHE A 335 24.52 -4.54 7.81
N GLY A 336 24.76 -4.05 6.60
CA GLY A 336 26.10 -3.85 6.05
C GLY A 336 26.82 -5.12 5.62
N CYS A 337 26.22 -6.31 5.80
CA CYS A 337 26.76 -7.59 5.37
C CYS A 337 25.64 -8.58 5.02
N PRO A 338 25.88 -9.51 4.07
CA PRO A 338 24.88 -10.53 3.68
C PRO A 338 24.47 -11.44 4.84
N GLU A 339 25.40 -11.81 5.70
CA GLU A 339 25.17 -12.70 6.85
C GLU A 339 24.16 -12.10 7.82
N GLY A 340 24.20 -10.78 8.05
CA GLY A 340 23.23 -10.06 8.87
C GLY A 340 21.82 -10.10 8.29
N VAL A 341 21.69 -9.92 6.96
CA VAL A 341 20.41 -10.02 6.25
C VAL A 341 19.85 -11.44 6.35
N VAL A 342 20.68 -12.45 6.13
CA VAL A 342 20.28 -13.86 6.23
C VAL A 342 19.81 -14.19 7.65
N ALA A 343 20.59 -13.83 8.66
CA ALA A 343 20.25 -14.08 10.06
C ALA A 343 18.94 -13.40 10.47
N PHE A 344 18.72 -12.15 10.02
CA PHE A 344 17.48 -11.43 10.26
C PHE A 344 16.27 -12.14 9.63
N CYS A 345 16.35 -12.51 8.34
CA CYS A 345 15.27 -13.20 7.66
C CYS A 345 14.97 -14.57 8.28
N GLN A 346 15.99 -15.32 8.66
CA GLN A 346 15.83 -16.60 9.35
C GLN A 346 15.18 -16.43 10.72
N GLY A 347 15.55 -15.37 11.46
CA GLY A 347 14.92 -15.03 12.74
C GLY A 347 13.44 -14.66 12.61
N ILE A 348 13.08 -13.85 11.61
CA ILE A 348 11.69 -13.53 11.30
C ILE A 348 10.89 -14.79 10.92
N GLN A 349 11.45 -15.64 10.07
CA GLN A 349 10.82 -16.90 9.66
C GLN A 349 10.58 -17.83 10.84
N ALA A 350 11.57 -18.01 11.72
CA ALA A 350 11.44 -18.86 12.89
C ALA A 350 10.41 -18.34 13.92
N ALA A 351 10.15 -17.04 13.95
CA ALA A 351 9.15 -16.41 14.81
C ALA A 351 7.74 -16.34 14.18
N ALA A 352 7.61 -16.66 12.90
CA ALA A 352 6.34 -16.58 12.19
C ALA A 352 5.37 -17.70 12.59
N PRO A 353 4.03 -17.48 12.51
CA PRO A 353 3.05 -18.52 12.84
C PRO A 353 2.94 -19.62 11.78
N VAL A 354 3.33 -19.33 10.54
CA VAL A 354 3.26 -20.28 9.40
C VAL A 354 4.69 -20.54 8.92
N ASP A 355 4.99 -21.79 8.58
CA ASP A 355 6.29 -22.21 8.06
C ASP A 355 7.51 -21.87 8.96
N SER A 356 7.33 -21.76 10.28
CA SER A 356 8.40 -21.43 11.23
C SER A 356 9.57 -22.44 11.24
N TYR A 357 9.34 -23.66 10.74
CA TYR A 357 10.35 -24.72 10.64
C TYR A 357 11.19 -24.63 9.35
N VAL A 358 10.85 -23.73 8.43
CA VAL A 358 11.58 -23.54 7.18
C VAL A 358 12.73 -22.56 7.42
N THR A 359 13.87 -22.83 6.79
CA THR A 359 15.03 -21.94 6.80
C THR A 359 15.14 -21.24 5.44
N PRO A 360 14.86 -19.95 5.34
CA PRO A 360 15.00 -19.22 4.08
C PRO A 360 16.48 -19.07 3.71
N GLU A 361 16.76 -19.13 2.40
CA GLU A 361 18.10 -18.94 1.83
C GLU A 361 18.06 -17.90 0.70
N PRO A 362 19.15 -17.16 0.43
CA PRO A 362 19.25 -16.26 -0.72
C PRO A 362 19.12 -17.01 -2.03
N TRP A 363 18.43 -16.44 -3.00
CA TRP A 363 18.24 -16.99 -4.34
C TRP A 363 18.14 -15.92 -5.41
N ASP A 364 18.37 -16.30 -6.68
CA ASP A 364 18.26 -15.40 -7.81
C ASP A 364 16.77 -15.26 -8.20
N MET A 365 16.19 -14.12 -7.86
CA MET A 365 14.78 -13.83 -8.13
C MET A 365 14.65 -13.03 -9.42
N PRO A 366 13.76 -13.41 -10.36
CA PRO A 366 13.52 -12.67 -11.58
C PRO A 366 13.13 -11.22 -11.31
N GLY A 367 13.78 -10.27 -11.99
CA GLY A 367 13.54 -8.83 -11.83
C GLY A 367 14.42 -8.12 -10.80
N TYR A 368 15.35 -8.83 -10.16
CA TYR A 368 16.33 -8.26 -9.23
C TYR A 368 17.76 -8.50 -9.73
N ASP A 369 18.63 -7.51 -9.57
CA ASP A 369 20.04 -7.59 -10.00
C ASP A 369 20.93 -8.33 -8.99
N SER A 370 20.46 -8.50 -7.75
CA SER A 370 21.16 -9.19 -6.67
C SER A 370 20.29 -10.29 -6.09
N GLN A 371 20.92 -11.27 -5.45
CA GLN A 371 20.18 -12.28 -4.72
C GLN A 371 19.29 -11.67 -3.65
N VAL A 372 18.12 -12.23 -3.48
CA VAL A 372 17.12 -11.85 -2.48
C VAL A 372 16.89 -13.01 -1.52
N ILE A 373 16.60 -12.68 -0.25
CA ILE A 373 16.09 -13.62 0.73
C ILE A 373 14.77 -13.09 1.25
N MET A 374 13.76 -13.94 1.33
CA MET A 374 12.45 -13.58 1.84
C MET A 374 12.06 -14.49 3.00
N ALA A 375 11.71 -13.88 4.14
CA ALA A 375 11.01 -14.58 5.19
C ALA A 375 9.52 -14.63 4.82
N ALA A 376 8.92 -15.81 4.93
CA ALA A 376 7.48 -16.02 4.76
C ALA A 376 6.81 -16.13 6.15
N GLY A 377 5.57 -16.65 6.20
CA GLY A 377 4.91 -16.97 7.45
C GLY A 377 3.68 -16.13 7.76
N ALA A 378 3.21 -15.32 6.80
CA ALA A 378 1.91 -14.67 6.84
C ALA A 378 0.81 -15.60 6.30
N PHE A 379 -0.44 -15.39 6.74
CA PHE A 379 -1.61 -16.12 6.23
C PHE A 379 -1.98 -15.71 4.80
N VAL A 380 -1.70 -14.49 4.43
CA VAL A 380 -1.83 -13.96 3.07
C VAL A 380 -0.47 -13.50 2.62
N GLN A 381 0.04 -14.12 1.56
CA GLN A 381 1.34 -13.79 0.99
C GLN A 381 1.21 -12.64 -0.01
N GLY A 382 2.15 -11.69 0.06
CA GLY A 382 2.19 -10.52 -0.82
C GLY A 382 3.60 -10.04 -1.09
#